data_c60559d9be67c7053e8e55a52020aef9
#
_entry.id   c60559d9be67c7053e8e55a52020aef9
#
_cell.length_a   1.000
_cell.length_b   1.000
_cell.length_c   1.000
_cell.angle_alpha   90.00
_cell.angle_beta   90.00
_cell.angle_gamma   90.00
#
_symmetry.space_group_name_H-M   'P 1'
#
loop_
_entity.id
_entity.type
_entity.pdbx_description
1 polymer ?
#
loop_
_entity_poly.entity_id
_entity_poly.type
_entity_poly.pdbx_seq_one_letter_code
_entity_poly.pdbx_strand_id
1 'polypeptide(L)' 'MEPKFITGDKVILVSGGPEMTIRGMHFDVLANEYSTTMYDCIWFEKNKDGKREVHYCPFYANELIKAEQFADGTGK' A
#
# COMPACT_ATOMS: atom_id res chain seq x y z
N MET A 1 -16.59 -9.40 7.93
CA MET A 1 -16.39 -8.27 7.00
C MET A 1 -15.13 -8.51 6.19
N GLU A 2 -15.23 -8.31 4.91
CA GLU A 2 -14.09 -8.57 4.03
C GLU A 2 -13.12 -7.40 4.03
N PRO A 3 -11.84 -7.67 3.94
CA PRO A 3 -10.86 -6.59 3.83
C PRO A 3 -10.99 -5.91 2.47
N LYS A 4 -10.63 -4.64 2.45
CA LYS A 4 -10.68 -3.87 1.20
C LYS A 4 -9.61 -4.33 0.21
N PHE A 5 -8.46 -4.75 0.75
CA PHE A 5 -7.33 -5.21 -0.06
C PHE A 5 -6.84 -6.54 0.48
N ILE A 6 -6.18 -7.30 -0.36
CA ILE A 6 -5.57 -8.56 0.05
C ILE A 6 -4.09 -8.53 -0.29
N THR A 7 -3.34 -9.42 0.36
CA THR A 7 -1.90 -9.55 0.11
C THR A 7 -1.64 -9.75 -1.37
N GLY A 8 -0.73 -8.95 -1.90
CA GLY A 8 -0.38 -9.01 -3.31
C GLY A 8 -1.05 -7.97 -4.16
N ASP A 9 -2.09 -7.29 -3.66
CA ASP A 9 -2.73 -6.23 -4.42
C ASP A 9 -1.76 -5.09 -4.68
N LYS A 10 -1.85 -4.53 -5.88
CA LYS A 10 -1.07 -3.34 -6.23
C LYS A 10 -1.92 -2.12 -5.98
N VAL A 11 -1.36 -1.17 -5.23
CA VAL A 11 -2.09 0.03 -4.81
C VAL A 11 -1.19 1.25 -4.95
N ILE A 12 -1.83 2.41 -4.97
CA ILE A 12 -1.11 3.67 -4.83
C ILE A 12 -1.91 4.56 -3.90
N LEU A 13 -1.26 5.60 -3.39
CA LEU A 13 -1.98 6.58 -2.59
C LEU A 13 -2.93 7.37 -3.48
N VAL A 14 -4.10 7.72 -2.94
CA VAL A 14 -5.06 8.50 -3.71
C VAL A 14 -4.48 9.87 -4.11
N SER A 15 -3.49 10.34 -3.36
CA SER A 15 -2.79 11.59 -3.67
C SER A 15 -1.68 11.40 -4.70
N GLY A 16 -1.44 10.18 -5.13
CA GLY A 16 -0.36 9.87 -6.07
C GLY A 16 0.83 9.28 -5.35
N GLY A 17 1.79 8.81 -6.12
CA GLY A 17 2.99 8.22 -5.54
C GLY A 17 3.37 6.94 -6.23
N PRO A 18 4.35 6.22 -5.68
CA PRO A 18 4.80 4.98 -6.31
C PRO A 18 3.75 3.88 -6.15
N GLU A 19 3.78 2.95 -7.09
CA GLU A 19 2.97 1.75 -6.96
C GLU A 19 3.53 0.90 -5.83
N MET A 20 2.65 0.44 -4.96
CA MET A 20 3.03 -0.36 -3.81
C MET A 20 2.29 -1.68 -3.83
N THR A 21 2.81 -2.64 -3.10
CA THR A 21 2.18 -3.96 -2.97
C THR A 21 1.71 -4.13 -1.54
N ILE A 22 0.49 -4.61 -1.38
CA ILE A 22 -0.07 -4.89 -0.05
C ILE A 22 0.63 -6.14 0.51
N ARG A 23 1.18 -6.02 1.70
CA ARG A 23 1.77 -7.16 2.39
C ARG A 23 0.75 -7.85 3.27
N GLY A 24 -0.25 -7.11 3.73
CA GLY A 24 -1.27 -7.65 4.60
C GLY A 24 -1.79 -6.56 5.52
N MET A 25 -2.64 -6.94 6.43
CA MET A 25 -3.14 -5.99 7.41
C MET A 25 -2.04 -5.67 8.41
N HIS A 26 -2.01 -4.41 8.83
CA HIS A 26 -1.04 -3.96 9.81
C HIS A 26 -1.38 -4.54 11.18
N PHE A 27 -0.38 -5.10 11.86
CA PHE A 27 -0.57 -5.63 13.20
C PHE A 27 -0.41 -4.51 14.22
N ASP A 28 -1.44 -4.31 15.03
CA ASP A 28 -1.42 -3.28 16.07
C ASP A 28 -0.89 -3.90 17.34
N VAL A 29 0.35 -3.56 17.69
CA VAL A 29 1.01 -4.15 18.85
C VAL A 29 0.28 -3.78 20.14
N LEU A 30 -0.21 -2.55 20.22
CA LEU A 30 -0.90 -2.10 21.43
C LEU A 30 -2.21 -2.82 21.64
N ALA A 31 -2.95 -3.07 20.58
CA ALA A 31 -4.21 -3.78 20.65
C ALA A 31 -4.02 -5.29 20.57
N ASN A 32 -2.82 -5.73 20.22
CA ASN A 32 -2.48 -7.14 20.08
C ASN A 32 -3.40 -7.83 19.08
N GLU A 33 -3.68 -7.16 17.98
CA GLU A 33 -4.51 -7.72 16.93
C GLU A 33 -4.24 -6.98 15.62
N TYR A 34 -4.69 -7.58 14.52
CA TYR A 34 -4.55 -6.95 13.23
C TYR A 34 -5.55 -5.82 13.07
N SER A 35 -5.07 -4.73 12.49
CA SER A 35 -5.94 -3.59 12.21
C SER A 35 -6.91 -3.95 11.08
N THR A 36 -8.14 -3.46 11.17
CA THR A 36 -9.09 -3.62 10.09
C THR A 36 -9.09 -2.42 9.15
N THR A 37 -8.28 -1.40 9.45
CA THR A 37 -8.29 -0.16 8.69
C THR A 37 -6.94 0.21 8.09
N MET A 38 -5.88 -0.47 8.49
CA MET A 38 -4.53 -0.16 8.00
C MET A 38 -3.92 -1.37 7.32
N TYR A 39 -3.16 -1.11 6.28
CA TYR A 39 -2.45 -2.15 5.53
C TYR A 39 -0.99 -1.79 5.42
N ASP A 40 -0.14 -2.80 5.56
CA ASP A 40 1.29 -2.63 5.32
C ASP A 40 1.53 -2.68 3.83
N CYS A 41 2.20 -1.66 3.31
CA CYS A 41 2.52 -1.54 1.90
C CYS A 41 4.03 -1.53 1.74
N ILE A 42 4.48 -2.08 0.62
CA ILE A 42 5.91 -2.20 0.34
C ILE A 42 6.15 -1.76 -1.10
N TRP A 43 7.25 -1.06 -1.32
CA TRP A 43 7.64 -0.65 -2.67
C TRP A 43 9.16 -0.53 -2.74
N PHE A 44 9.65 -0.35 -3.97
CA PHE A 44 11.08 -0.26 -4.22
C PHE A 44 11.40 1.09 -4.83
N GLU A 45 12.53 1.65 -4.43
CA GLU A 45 13.03 2.89 -5.00
C GLU A 45 14.53 2.76 -5.20
N LYS A 46 15.06 3.47 -6.20
CA LYS A 46 16.48 3.51 -6.41
C LYS A 46 17.08 4.61 -5.54
N ASN A 47 18.19 4.29 -4.89
CA ASN A 47 18.90 5.28 -4.11
C ASN A 47 19.90 6.05 -5.00
N LYS A 48 20.72 6.89 -4.39
CA LYS A 48 21.67 7.71 -5.12
C LYS A 48 22.67 6.90 -5.93
N ASP A 49 22.97 5.70 -5.46
CA ASP A 49 23.92 4.81 -6.13
C ASP A 49 23.28 3.97 -7.21
N GLY A 50 21.99 4.16 -7.43
CA GLY A 50 21.25 3.37 -8.41
C GLY A 50 20.84 2.00 -7.93
N LYS A 51 21.04 1.70 -6.67
CA LYS A 51 20.64 0.42 -6.08
C LYS A 51 19.21 0.48 -5.60
N ARG A 52 18.52 -0.63 -5.70
CA ARG A 52 17.14 -0.72 -5.25
C ARG A 52 17.09 -0.81 -3.73
N GLU A 53 16.17 -0.05 -3.16
CA GLU A 53 15.92 -0.10 -1.73
C GLU A 53 14.47 -0.46 -1.50
N VAL A 54 14.23 -1.25 -0.48
CA VAL A 54 12.87 -1.60 -0.06
C VAL A 54 12.37 -0.58 0.95
N HIS A 55 11.19 -0.07 0.70
CA HIS A 55 10.52 0.81 1.64
C HIS A 55 9.19 0.20 2.01
N TYR A 56 8.77 0.42 3.23
CA TYR A 56 7.43 0.00 3.62
C TYR A 56 6.88 0.96 4.65
N CYS A 57 5.56 1.00 4.70
CA CYS A 57 4.87 1.91 5.61
C CYS A 57 3.42 1.47 5.69
N PRO A 58 2.81 1.51 6.87
CA PRO A 58 1.38 1.25 6.94
C PRO A 58 0.60 2.48 6.50
N PHE A 59 -0.51 2.25 5.81
CA PHE A 59 -1.41 3.32 5.37
C PHE A 59 -2.84 2.91 5.67
N TYR A 60 -3.67 3.90 5.92
CA TYR A 60 -5.10 3.63 6.09
C TYR A 60 -5.72 3.22 4.76
N ALA A 61 -6.70 2.34 4.84
CA ALA A 61 -7.36 1.85 3.63
C ALA A 61 -7.94 2.97 2.77
N ASN A 62 -8.45 4.02 3.40
CA ASN A 62 -9.05 5.12 2.65
C ASN A 62 -8.03 6.04 1.99
N GLU A 63 -6.74 5.81 2.27
CA GLU A 63 -5.67 6.54 1.58
C GLU A 63 -5.20 5.82 0.33
N LEU A 64 -5.69 4.61 0.09
CA LEU A 64 -5.20 3.73 -0.94
C LEU A 64 -6.27 3.46 -1.98
N ILE A 65 -5.82 3.28 -3.22
CA ILE A 65 -6.68 2.88 -4.31
C ILE A 65 -5.90 1.86 -5.13
N LYS A 66 -6.60 0.88 -5.70
CA LYS A 66 -5.91 -0.11 -6.53
C LYS A 66 -5.26 0.60 -7.70
N ALA A 67 -4.04 0.18 -8.03
CA ALA A 67 -3.26 0.84 -9.07
C ALA A 67 -4.01 0.86 -10.40
N GLU A 68 -4.69 -0.23 -10.73
CA GLU A 68 -5.43 -0.29 -11.98
C GLU A 68 -6.60 0.70 -12.00
N GLN A 69 -7.22 0.92 -10.85
CA GLN A 69 -8.32 1.88 -10.77
C GLN A 69 -7.82 3.31 -10.92
N PHE A 70 -6.65 3.58 -10.37
CA PHE A 70 -6.06 4.90 -10.50
C PHE A 70 -5.74 5.20 -11.97
N ALA A 71 -5.14 4.22 -12.64
CA ALA A 71 -4.79 4.36 -14.05
C ALA A 71 -6.05 4.59 -14.88
N ASP A 72 -7.11 3.84 -14.59
CA ASP A 72 -8.37 4.02 -15.31
C ASP A 72 -8.93 5.41 -15.08
N GLY A 73 -8.84 5.88 -13.85
CA GLY A 73 -9.37 7.20 -13.52
C GLY A 73 -8.60 8.32 -14.16
N THR A 74 -7.30 8.14 -14.34
CA THR A 74 -6.45 9.20 -14.89
C THR A 74 -6.28 9.10 -16.39
N GLY A 75 -6.52 7.93 -16.93
CA GLY A 75 -6.35 7.70 -18.35
C GLY A 75 -7.46 8.25 -19.21
N LYS A 76 -8.41 8.84 -18.59
CA LYS A 76 -9.60 9.35 -19.31
C LYS A 76 -9.57 10.82 -19.50
#